data_50f6aec99089624a2b132911f667632b
#
_entry.id   50f6aec99089624a2b132911f667632b
#
_cell.length_a   1.000
_cell.length_b   1.000
_cell.length_c   1.000
_cell.angle_alpha   90.00
_cell.angle_beta   90.00
_cell.angle_gamma   90.00
#
_symmetry.space_group_name_H-M   'P 1'
#
loop_
_entity.id
_entity.type
_entity.pdbx_description
1 polymer ?
#
loop_
_entity_poly.entity_id
_entity_poly.type
_entity_poly.pdbx_seq_one_letter_code
_entity_poly.pdbx_strand_id
1 'polypeptide(L)'
;MTWEEGLSSGGGAVRLLAIGRGYVARRLAGRPDPTVPGPTVPGPTVPGPTVLGATHRPDGAPRQPGDIRFGDTAAVAPLLERATHLLVSVPPDADGDPTLRWLGADRLAEAAGLRWIGYLSSTGVYGDHGGAWIDETAPLNPVGQTAERRALAEAEWLAARTPAGGRRGLPVTVFRLSGIYGPGRSAFDALAAGTARRIDKPGHVFCRCHVDDICAVLRRSMAGEGAAPVYNVADDLPAPQRAAIEYAAGLAGVEPPPLTPYDPGALPPGLRRFYEACRRIRNDRIKQDLGVRLLYPTFREGLRAIALEEGRTRPGLDPG
;
A
#
# COMPACT_ATOMS: atom_id res chain seq x y z
N MET A 1 14.00 -29.65 17.87
CA MET A 1 13.03 -29.23 16.82
C MET A 1 13.64 -28.04 16.13
N THR A 2 14.14 -28.25 14.93
CA THR A 2 14.71 -27.19 14.11
C THR A 2 13.57 -26.47 13.42
N TRP A 3 13.64 -25.16 13.30
CA TRP A 3 12.62 -24.27 12.67
C TRP A 3 12.26 -24.65 11.22
N GLU A 4 13.02 -25.52 10.57
CA GLU A 4 12.75 -26.04 9.22
C GLU A 4 11.55 -27.00 9.15
N GLU A 5 11.16 -27.64 10.25
CA GLU A 5 10.03 -28.59 10.26
C GLU A 5 8.64 -27.94 10.28
N GLY A 6 8.56 -26.61 10.55
CA GLY A 6 7.29 -25.86 10.58
C GLY A 6 6.79 -25.35 9.22
N LEU A 7 7.61 -25.34 8.17
CA LEU A 7 7.28 -24.78 6.86
C LEU A 7 6.70 -25.76 5.85
N SER A 8 6.55 -27.05 6.20
CA SER A 8 6.07 -28.09 5.27
C SER A 8 4.56 -28.35 5.32
N SER A 9 3.80 -27.70 6.19
CA SER A 9 2.37 -27.95 6.32
C SER A 9 1.51 -26.82 5.71
N GLY A 10 1.22 -26.88 4.41
CA GLY A 10 0.08 -26.17 3.80
C GLY A 10 0.37 -25.09 2.75
N GLY A 11 1.62 -24.78 2.43
CA GLY A 11 1.99 -23.69 1.52
C GLY A 11 1.93 -24.03 0.03
N GLY A 12 0.78 -24.31 -0.55
CA GLY A 12 0.63 -24.35 -2.02
C GLY A 12 1.02 -22.99 -2.64
N ALA A 13 1.60 -23.02 -3.85
CA ALA A 13 2.06 -21.84 -4.57
C ALA A 13 1.01 -20.71 -4.58
N VAL A 14 1.44 -19.47 -4.30
CA VAL A 14 0.59 -18.28 -4.36
C VAL A 14 0.26 -17.98 -5.82
N ARG A 15 -1.00 -18.11 -6.19
CA ARG A 15 -1.55 -17.73 -7.50
C ARG A 15 -2.40 -16.49 -7.30
N LEU A 16 -1.87 -15.35 -7.69
CA LEU A 16 -2.44 -14.03 -7.44
C LEU A 16 -3.22 -13.51 -8.65
N LEU A 17 -4.47 -13.17 -8.43
CA LEU A 17 -5.25 -12.32 -9.33
C LEU A 17 -5.29 -10.90 -8.78
N ALA A 18 -4.86 -9.90 -9.55
CA ALA A 18 -4.86 -8.51 -9.12
C ALA A 18 -5.99 -7.74 -9.82
N ILE A 19 -6.94 -7.22 -9.05
CA ILE A 19 -7.96 -6.31 -9.54
C ILE A 19 -7.47 -4.88 -9.31
N GLY A 20 -7.03 -4.27 -10.42
CA GLY A 20 -6.31 -2.99 -10.42
C GLY A 20 -4.81 -3.17 -10.56
N ARG A 21 -4.25 -2.74 -11.72
CA ARG A 21 -2.81 -2.74 -11.99
C ARG A 21 -2.17 -1.42 -11.56
N GLY A 22 -2.38 -1.05 -10.29
CA GLY A 22 -1.80 0.16 -9.70
C GLY A 22 -0.30 0.01 -9.38
N TYR A 23 0.28 1.05 -8.78
CA TYR A 23 1.70 1.12 -8.45
C TYR A 23 2.16 -0.05 -7.56
N VAL A 24 1.42 -0.35 -6.48
CA VAL A 24 1.72 -1.46 -5.56
C VAL A 24 1.61 -2.82 -6.28
N ALA A 25 0.54 -3.06 -7.03
CA ALA A 25 0.34 -4.33 -7.73
C ALA A 25 1.45 -4.60 -8.77
N ARG A 26 1.89 -3.58 -9.50
CA ARG A 26 3.03 -3.68 -10.43
C ARG A 26 4.34 -4.00 -9.72
N ARG A 27 4.60 -3.33 -8.58
CA ARG A 27 5.82 -3.57 -7.80
C ARG A 27 5.83 -4.97 -7.20
N LEU A 28 4.69 -5.42 -6.69
CA LEU A 28 4.52 -6.77 -6.13
C LEU A 28 4.75 -7.87 -7.18
N ALA A 29 4.30 -7.65 -8.42
CA ALA A 29 4.45 -8.58 -9.54
C ALA A 29 5.86 -8.58 -10.16
N GLY A 30 6.56 -7.46 -10.14
CA GLY A 30 7.79 -7.23 -10.90
C GLY A 30 9.10 -7.50 -10.16
N ARG A 31 9.07 -7.82 -8.86
CA ARG A 31 10.28 -8.14 -8.10
C ARG A 31 10.15 -9.48 -7.38
N PRO A 32 11.17 -10.35 -7.46
CA PRO A 32 11.42 -11.32 -6.41
C PRO A 32 11.59 -10.57 -5.09
N ASP A 33 11.32 -11.24 -3.97
CA ASP A 33 11.38 -10.67 -2.61
C ASP A 33 12.63 -9.77 -2.41
N PRO A 34 12.48 -8.52 -1.96
CA PRO A 34 13.61 -7.66 -1.65
C PRO A 34 14.36 -8.03 -0.37
N THR A 35 14.16 -9.21 0.21
CA THR A 35 15.13 -9.83 1.12
C THR A 35 16.40 -10.28 0.38
N VAL A 36 16.76 -9.57 -0.71
CA VAL A 36 18.11 -9.61 -1.28
C VAL A 36 19.05 -8.93 -0.28
N PRO A 37 20.11 -9.60 0.12
CA PRO A 37 20.92 -9.16 1.23
C PRO A 37 21.61 -7.82 0.94
N GLY A 38 21.14 -6.76 1.57
CA GLY A 38 22.06 -5.82 2.13
C GLY A 38 22.78 -6.55 3.27
N PRO A 39 23.99 -6.19 3.65
CA PRO A 39 24.82 -7.00 4.52
C PRO A 39 24.09 -7.26 5.85
N THR A 40 23.90 -8.55 6.13
CA THR A 40 23.59 -9.11 7.45
C THR A 40 22.17 -8.94 8.04
N VAL A 41 21.13 -9.61 7.50
CA VAL A 41 20.23 -10.46 8.33
C VAL A 41 19.49 -11.46 7.42
N PRO A 42 19.70 -12.79 7.55
CA PRO A 42 18.92 -13.80 6.85
C PRO A 42 17.53 -13.92 7.49
N GLY A 43 16.50 -13.40 6.82
CA GLY A 43 15.13 -13.76 7.07
C GLY A 43 14.65 -14.80 6.05
N PRO A 44 13.64 -15.65 6.35
CA PRO A 44 13.14 -16.61 5.37
C PRO A 44 12.61 -15.87 4.13
N THR A 45 13.11 -16.28 2.97
CA THR A 45 12.70 -15.76 1.66
C THR A 45 11.29 -16.26 1.36
N VAL A 46 10.29 -15.38 1.40
CA VAL A 46 8.94 -15.73 0.92
C VAL A 46 8.93 -15.57 -0.60
N PRO A 47 8.70 -16.66 -1.38
CA PRO A 47 8.64 -16.58 -2.83
C PRO A 47 7.61 -15.55 -3.29
N GLY A 48 7.92 -14.78 -4.32
CA GLY A 48 6.97 -13.85 -4.92
C GLY A 48 5.75 -14.59 -5.51
N PRO A 49 4.58 -13.93 -5.57
CA PRO A 49 3.38 -14.55 -6.11
C PRO A 49 3.49 -14.82 -7.61
N THR A 50 2.98 -15.96 -8.08
CA THR A 50 2.69 -16.16 -9.51
C THR A 50 1.46 -15.34 -9.88
N VAL A 51 1.63 -14.28 -10.65
CA VAL A 51 0.52 -13.41 -11.08
C VAL A 51 -0.21 -14.07 -12.25
N LEU A 52 -1.47 -14.43 -12.06
CA LEU A 52 -2.33 -15.04 -13.08
C LEU A 52 -2.86 -14.02 -14.08
N GLY A 53 -3.08 -12.79 -13.64
CA GLY A 53 -3.59 -11.69 -14.44
C GLY A 53 -3.82 -10.45 -13.59
N ALA A 54 -3.98 -9.32 -14.26
CA ALA A 54 -4.32 -8.06 -13.61
C ALA A 54 -5.33 -7.27 -14.44
N THR A 55 -6.25 -6.56 -13.78
CA THR A 55 -7.20 -5.71 -14.50
C THR A 55 -6.65 -4.29 -14.68
N HIS A 56 -7.00 -3.67 -15.78
CA HIS A 56 -6.72 -2.26 -16.06
C HIS A 56 -8.03 -1.48 -16.25
N ARG A 57 -7.95 -0.15 -16.16
CA ARG A 57 -9.10 0.72 -16.44
C ARG A 57 -9.53 0.62 -17.92
N PRO A 58 -10.83 0.86 -18.23
CA PRO A 58 -11.34 0.82 -19.61
C PRO A 58 -10.73 1.87 -20.54
N ASP A 59 -10.16 2.94 -20.00
CA ASP A 59 -9.81 4.20 -20.65
C ASP A 59 -8.39 4.29 -21.26
N GLY A 60 -7.90 3.19 -21.82
CA GLY A 60 -6.84 3.27 -22.83
C GLY A 60 -5.40 3.21 -22.39
N ALA A 61 -5.08 2.78 -21.18
CA ALA A 61 -3.69 2.43 -20.83
C ALA A 61 -3.16 1.25 -21.67
N PRO A 62 -1.88 1.25 -22.11
CA PRO A 62 -1.34 0.18 -22.93
C PRO A 62 -1.52 -1.17 -22.23
N ARG A 63 -2.13 -2.12 -22.92
CA ARG A 63 -2.31 -3.47 -22.44
C ARG A 63 -0.97 -4.18 -22.45
N GLN A 64 -0.64 -4.81 -21.33
CA GLN A 64 0.46 -5.77 -21.29
C GLN A 64 -0.11 -7.20 -21.45
N PRO A 65 0.70 -8.17 -21.91
CA PRO A 65 0.27 -9.56 -21.96
C PRO A 65 -0.29 -10.00 -20.59
N GLY A 66 -1.50 -10.61 -20.58
CA GLY A 66 -2.18 -11.01 -19.34
C GLY A 66 -3.05 -9.93 -18.67
N ASP A 67 -3.15 -8.72 -19.23
CA ASP A 67 -4.09 -7.72 -18.75
C ASP A 67 -5.52 -8.04 -19.17
N ILE A 68 -6.45 -7.86 -18.22
CA ILE A 68 -7.89 -8.04 -18.41
C ILE A 68 -8.57 -6.68 -18.28
N ARG A 69 -9.57 -6.44 -19.09
CA ARG A 69 -10.41 -5.26 -18.94
C ARG A 69 -11.26 -5.39 -17.66
N PHE A 70 -11.26 -4.35 -16.83
CA PHE A 70 -12.16 -4.31 -15.66
C PHE A 70 -13.62 -4.39 -16.14
N GLY A 71 -14.42 -5.29 -15.53
CA GLY A 71 -15.78 -5.58 -15.94
C GLY A 71 -15.92 -6.77 -16.93
N ASP A 72 -14.83 -7.29 -17.48
CA ASP A 72 -14.86 -8.47 -18.36
C ASP A 72 -14.98 -9.75 -17.52
N THR A 73 -16.23 -10.15 -17.26
CA THR A 73 -16.55 -11.32 -16.44
C THR A 73 -16.11 -12.63 -17.11
N ALA A 74 -16.17 -12.71 -18.44
CA ALA A 74 -15.77 -13.91 -19.17
C ALA A 74 -14.26 -14.16 -19.08
N ALA A 75 -13.46 -13.09 -19.17
CA ALA A 75 -12.01 -13.19 -19.07
C ALA A 75 -11.54 -13.43 -17.62
N VAL A 76 -12.24 -12.89 -16.62
CA VAL A 76 -11.82 -13.01 -15.20
C VAL A 76 -12.22 -14.36 -14.58
N ALA A 77 -13.34 -14.96 -14.99
CA ALA A 77 -13.88 -16.18 -14.37
C ALA A 77 -12.86 -17.34 -14.33
N PRO A 78 -12.22 -17.76 -15.43
CA PRO A 78 -11.25 -18.87 -15.40
C PRO A 78 -9.99 -18.53 -14.58
N LEU A 79 -9.65 -17.27 -14.40
CA LEU A 79 -8.53 -16.86 -13.55
C LEU A 79 -8.91 -16.88 -12.08
N LEU A 80 -10.14 -16.49 -11.75
CA LEU A 80 -10.65 -16.55 -10.38
C LEU A 80 -10.73 -18.00 -9.87
N GLU A 81 -11.18 -18.94 -10.70
CA GLU A 81 -11.21 -20.37 -10.36
C GLU A 81 -9.81 -20.94 -10.02
N ARG A 82 -8.78 -20.43 -10.69
CA ARG A 82 -7.39 -20.84 -10.48
C ARG A 82 -6.69 -20.05 -9.37
N ALA A 83 -7.23 -18.91 -8.99
CA ALA A 83 -6.62 -18.03 -8.01
C ALA A 83 -6.69 -18.61 -6.59
N THR A 84 -5.62 -18.43 -5.86
CA THR A 84 -5.58 -18.67 -4.41
C THR A 84 -5.60 -17.37 -3.62
N HIS A 85 -5.22 -16.27 -4.25
CA HIS A 85 -5.11 -14.95 -3.66
C HIS A 85 -5.71 -13.90 -4.61
N LEU A 86 -6.42 -12.94 -4.04
CA LEU A 86 -7.00 -11.79 -4.74
C LEU A 86 -6.48 -10.50 -4.11
N LEU A 87 -5.85 -9.63 -4.91
CA LEU A 87 -5.47 -8.29 -4.48
C LEU A 87 -6.40 -7.27 -5.12
N VAL A 88 -7.05 -6.46 -4.32
CA VAL A 88 -7.98 -5.41 -4.77
C VAL A 88 -7.37 -4.04 -4.50
N SER A 89 -7.15 -3.27 -5.57
CA SER A 89 -6.55 -1.93 -5.52
C SER A 89 -7.29 -0.89 -6.37
N VAL A 90 -8.46 -1.22 -6.86
CA VAL A 90 -9.32 -0.29 -7.60
C VAL A 90 -9.86 0.77 -6.63
N PRO A 91 -9.85 2.06 -7.01
CA PRO A 91 -10.48 3.09 -6.18
C PRO A 91 -11.99 2.86 -6.06
N PRO A 92 -12.58 3.02 -4.86
CA PRO A 92 -14.03 2.98 -4.69
C PRO A 92 -14.71 4.18 -5.38
N ASP A 93 -15.94 4.01 -5.75
CA ASP A 93 -16.80 5.05 -6.31
C ASP A 93 -17.90 5.50 -5.31
N ALA A 94 -18.94 6.16 -5.79
CA ALA A 94 -20.03 6.65 -4.95
C ALA A 94 -20.88 5.52 -4.36
N ASP A 95 -20.88 4.36 -5.04
CA ASP A 95 -21.72 3.21 -4.70
C ASP A 95 -20.92 2.10 -3.97
N GLY A 96 -19.74 2.42 -3.41
CA GLY A 96 -18.88 1.49 -2.67
C GLY A 96 -17.74 0.87 -3.49
N ASP A 97 -17.41 -0.38 -3.24
CA ASP A 97 -16.32 -1.06 -3.96
C ASP A 97 -16.78 -1.64 -5.29
N PRO A 98 -16.27 -1.15 -6.44
CA PRO A 98 -16.69 -1.63 -7.75
C PRO A 98 -16.26 -3.08 -8.03
N THR A 99 -15.21 -3.59 -7.37
CA THR A 99 -14.78 -5.00 -7.52
C THR A 99 -15.77 -5.93 -6.84
N LEU A 100 -16.19 -5.59 -5.63
CA LEU A 100 -17.15 -6.40 -4.88
C LEU A 100 -18.51 -6.41 -5.58
N ARG A 101 -18.94 -5.27 -6.15
CA ARG A 101 -20.15 -5.20 -6.99
C ARG A 101 -20.04 -6.05 -8.26
N TRP A 102 -18.87 -5.99 -8.93
CA TRP A 102 -18.66 -6.73 -10.18
C TRP A 102 -18.58 -8.23 -9.97
N LEU A 103 -17.71 -8.69 -9.05
CA LEU A 103 -17.47 -10.11 -8.83
C LEU A 103 -18.56 -10.78 -7.98
N GLY A 104 -19.15 -10.04 -7.03
CA GLY A 104 -20.12 -10.56 -6.07
C GLY A 104 -19.47 -11.34 -4.94
N ALA A 105 -19.95 -11.13 -3.71
CA ALA A 105 -19.44 -11.86 -2.54
C ALA A 105 -19.70 -13.38 -2.65
N ASP A 106 -20.83 -13.79 -3.20
CA ASP A 106 -21.20 -15.20 -3.36
C ASP A 106 -20.24 -15.93 -4.32
N ARG A 107 -19.96 -15.35 -5.49
CA ARG A 107 -18.99 -15.91 -6.44
C ARG A 107 -17.59 -16.02 -5.84
N LEU A 108 -17.15 -15.00 -5.07
CA LEU A 108 -15.88 -15.06 -4.38
C LEU A 108 -15.85 -16.15 -3.30
N ALA A 109 -16.97 -16.39 -2.61
CA ALA A 109 -17.11 -17.47 -1.63
C ALA A 109 -17.14 -18.87 -2.28
N GLU A 110 -17.69 -18.98 -3.49
CA GLU A 110 -17.73 -20.22 -4.28
C GLU A 110 -16.35 -20.58 -4.86
N ALA A 111 -15.43 -19.63 -5.01
CA ALA A 111 -14.06 -19.88 -5.46
C ALA A 111 -13.29 -20.67 -4.39
N ALA A 112 -13.41 -22.00 -4.41
CA ALA A 112 -12.91 -22.90 -3.35
C ALA A 112 -11.41 -22.77 -3.09
N GLY A 113 -10.63 -22.41 -4.11
CA GLY A 113 -9.18 -22.18 -4.01
C GLY A 113 -8.81 -20.87 -3.32
N LEU A 114 -9.75 -19.92 -3.22
CA LEU A 114 -9.46 -18.57 -2.70
C LEU A 114 -9.33 -18.60 -1.17
N ARG A 115 -8.13 -18.28 -0.68
CA ARG A 115 -7.77 -18.32 0.73
C ARG A 115 -7.29 -17.01 1.30
N TRP A 116 -7.13 -15.98 0.46
CA TRP A 116 -6.74 -14.65 0.88
C TRP A 116 -7.28 -13.58 -0.09
N ILE A 117 -7.82 -12.51 0.47
CA ILE A 117 -8.23 -11.30 -0.25
C ILE A 117 -7.61 -10.11 0.46
N GLY A 118 -6.72 -9.39 -0.22
CA GLY A 118 -6.14 -8.14 0.27
C GLY A 118 -6.82 -6.93 -0.34
N TYR A 119 -7.50 -6.12 0.47
CA TYR A 119 -8.06 -4.85 0.05
C TYR A 119 -7.13 -3.70 0.40
N LEU A 120 -6.62 -2.97 -0.61
CA LEU A 120 -5.76 -1.82 -0.40
C LEU A 120 -6.59 -0.57 -0.11
N SER A 121 -6.69 -0.24 1.16
CA SER A 121 -7.32 0.96 1.67
C SER A 121 -6.31 2.09 1.91
N SER A 122 -6.68 3.08 2.70
CA SER A 122 -5.85 4.24 3.03
C SER A 122 -6.06 4.66 4.49
N THR A 123 -4.99 5.09 5.14
CA THR A 123 -5.10 5.74 6.46
C THR A 123 -5.92 7.04 6.42
N GLY A 124 -6.30 7.51 5.23
CA GLY A 124 -7.23 8.63 5.05
C GLY A 124 -8.58 8.43 5.70
N VAL A 125 -9.03 7.18 5.89
CA VAL A 125 -10.30 6.84 6.53
C VAL A 125 -10.39 7.28 7.99
N TYR A 126 -9.25 7.46 8.67
CA TYR A 126 -9.22 7.94 10.04
C TYR A 126 -9.58 9.42 10.18
N GLY A 127 -9.36 10.25 9.15
CA GLY A 127 -9.54 11.69 9.24
C GLY A 127 -8.53 12.38 10.15
N ASP A 128 -8.95 13.45 10.82
CA ASP A 128 -8.11 14.22 11.73
C ASP A 128 -8.15 13.67 13.16
N HIS A 129 -6.99 13.52 13.76
CA HIS A 129 -6.81 13.15 15.17
C HIS A 129 -5.89 14.13 15.90
N GLY A 130 -5.80 15.38 15.44
CA GLY A 130 -4.99 16.43 16.07
C GLY A 130 -3.50 16.09 16.21
N GLY A 131 -2.97 15.21 15.37
CA GLY A 131 -1.60 14.73 15.44
C GLY A 131 -1.35 13.62 16.48
N ALA A 132 -2.36 13.06 17.11
CA ALA A 132 -2.21 11.93 18.03
C ALA A 132 -1.72 10.67 17.33
N TRP A 133 -1.06 9.80 18.10
CA TRP A 133 -0.76 8.43 17.67
C TRP A 133 -2.01 7.57 17.76
N ILE A 134 -2.34 6.89 16.67
CA ILE A 134 -3.50 6.02 16.53
C ILE A 134 -3.11 4.66 15.96
N ASP A 135 -3.87 3.64 16.31
CA ASP A 135 -3.76 2.29 15.78
C ASP A 135 -5.04 1.87 15.04
N GLU A 136 -5.19 0.59 14.72
CA GLU A 136 -6.31 0.03 13.98
C GLU A 136 -7.63 0.05 14.76
N THR A 137 -7.58 0.28 16.06
CA THR A 137 -8.79 0.38 16.93
C THR A 137 -9.37 1.79 16.97
N ALA A 138 -8.63 2.77 16.48
CA ALA A 138 -9.10 4.16 16.45
C ALA A 138 -10.36 4.30 15.59
N PRO A 139 -11.30 5.17 16.00
CA PRO A 139 -12.53 5.40 15.24
C PRO A 139 -12.21 6.00 13.87
N LEU A 140 -13.00 5.62 12.88
CA LEU A 140 -12.96 6.21 11.54
C LEU A 140 -13.72 7.54 11.56
N ASN A 141 -13.09 8.58 11.04
CA ASN A 141 -13.66 9.90 10.89
C ASN A 141 -13.30 10.48 9.51
N PRO A 142 -13.73 9.81 8.42
CA PRO A 142 -13.32 10.18 7.07
C PRO A 142 -13.79 11.60 6.73
N VAL A 143 -12.88 12.39 6.13
CA VAL A 143 -13.17 13.76 5.69
C VAL A 143 -13.09 13.84 4.18
N GLY A 144 -14.21 14.22 3.57
CA GLY A 144 -14.37 14.39 2.13
C GLY A 144 -14.60 13.08 1.36
N GLN A 145 -15.21 13.23 0.20
CA GLN A 145 -15.76 12.13 -0.61
C GLN A 145 -14.78 10.95 -0.83
N THR A 146 -13.49 11.24 -1.03
CA THR A 146 -12.51 10.17 -1.29
C THR A 146 -12.30 9.26 -0.06
N ALA A 147 -12.27 9.84 1.14
CA ALA A 147 -12.11 9.08 2.38
C ALA A 147 -13.41 8.38 2.78
N GLU A 148 -14.55 9.04 2.59
CA GLU A 148 -15.88 8.50 2.86
C GLU A 148 -16.17 7.26 2.00
N ARG A 149 -15.94 7.36 0.67
CA ARG A 149 -16.05 6.22 -0.26
C ARG A 149 -15.13 5.06 0.14
N ARG A 150 -13.91 5.39 0.60
CA ARG A 150 -12.96 4.38 1.06
C ARG A 150 -13.43 3.68 2.33
N ALA A 151 -13.99 4.42 3.29
CA ALA A 151 -14.56 3.85 4.50
C ALA A 151 -15.78 2.98 4.21
N LEU A 152 -16.65 3.39 3.28
CA LEU A 152 -17.77 2.58 2.80
C LEU A 152 -17.29 1.26 2.21
N ALA A 153 -16.35 1.29 1.30
CA ALA A 153 -15.78 0.08 0.69
C ALA A 153 -15.10 -0.84 1.71
N GLU A 154 -14.39 -0.28 2.73
CA GLU A 154 -13.87 -1.09 3.84
C GLU A 154 -14.98 -1.82 4.58
N ALA A 155 -16.08 -1.12 4.90
CA ALA A 155 -17.22 -1.71 5.61
C ALA A 155 -17.86 -2.84 4.80
N GLU A 156 -17.99 -2.69 3.47
CA GLU A 156 -18.50 -3.74 2.58
C GLU A 156 -17.59 -4.99 2.58
N TRP A 157 -16.28 -4.81 2.48
CA TRP A 157 -15.32 -5.92 2.51
C TRP A 157 -15.27 -6.61 3.88
N LEU A 158 -15.34 -5.85 4.97
CA LEU A 158 -15.39 -6.40 6.34
C LEU A 158 -16.70 -7.12 6.62
N ALA A 159 -17.83 -6.63 6.11
CA ALA A 159 -19.11 -7.32 6.19
C ALA A 159 -19.08 -8.66 5.44
N ALA A 160 -18.42 -8.72 4.28
CA ALA A 160 -18.26 -9.95 3.52
C ALA A 160 -17.35 -10.99 4.23
N ARG A 161 -16.53 -10.58 5.20
CA ARG A 161 -15.72 -11.48 6.03
C ARG A 161 -16.60 -12.33 6.98
N THR A 162 -17.68 -11.76 7.49
CA THR A 162 -18.59 -12.40 8.44
C THR A 162 -20.03 -12.22 7.99
N PRO A 163 -20.43 -12.85 6.87
CA PRO A 163 -21.77 -12.67 6.33
C PRO A 163 -22.82 -13.30 7.24
N ALA A 164 -24.02 -12.70 7.29
CA ALA A 164 -25.16 -13.27 7.98
C ALA A 164 -25.64 -14.58 7.32
N GLY A 165 -26.39 -15.40 8.06
CA GLY A 165 -27.06 -16.58 7.51
C GLY A 165 -26.19 -17.81 7.28
N GLY A 166 -25.05 -17.94 7.97
CA GLY A 166 -24.20 -19.16 7.92
C GLY A 166 -23.43 -19.36 6.60
N ARG A 167 -23.37 -18.34 5.74
CA ARG A 167 -22.56 -18.35 4.51
C ARG A 167 -21.08 -18.40 4.85
N ARG A 168 -20.29 -18.94 3.91
CA ARG A 168 -18.83 -18.86 4.01
C ARG A 168 -18.37 -17.40 3.98
N GLY A 169 -17.67 -16.94 5.03
CA GLY A 169 -17.02 -15.66 5.06
C GLY A 169 -15.84 -15.59 4.09
N LEU A 170 -15.60 -14.40 3.54
CA LEU A 170 -14.45 -14.17 2.67
C LEU A 170 -13.19 -13.96 3.52
N PRO A 171 -12.04 -14.53 3.12
CA PRO A 171 -10.76 -14.37 3.84
C PRO A 171 -10.14 -12.99 3.56
N VAL A 172 -10.84 -11.92 3.91
CA VAL A 172 -10.47 -10.52 3.63
C VAL A 172 -9.54 -9.97 4.71
N THR A 173 -8.52 -9.28 4.27
CA THR A 173 -7.67 -8.39 5.09
C THR A 173 -7.61 -7.02 4.46
N VAL A 174 -7.91 -5.99 5.23
CA VAL A 174 -7.82 -4.59 4.82
C VAL A 174 -6.46 -4.02 5.19
N PHE A 175 -5.77 -3.41 4.24
CA PHE A 175 -4.50 -2.72 4.46
C PHE A 175 -4.70 -1.22 4.32
N ARG A 176 -4.67 -0.47 5.44
CA ARG A 176 -4.74 0.99 5.47
C ARG A 176 -3.35 1.56 5.19
N LEU A 177 -3.10 1.87 3.92
CA LEU A 177 -1.80 2.37 3.46
C LEU A 177 -1.64 3.85 3.77
N SER A 178 -0.49 4.22 4.32
CA SER A 178 -0.04 5.62 4.46
C SER A 178 0.42 6.18 3.11
N GLY A 179 1.00 7.38 3.09
CA GLY A 179 1.49 8.00 1.86
C GLY A 179 2.52 7.12 1.15
N ILE A 180 2.13 6.49 0.05
CA ILE A 180 2.98 5.56 -0.71
C ILE A 180 4.06 6.33 -1.47
N TYR A 181 5.31 5.94 -1.30
CA TYR A 181 6.43 6.43 -2.09
C TYR A 181 7.36 5.28 -2.53
N GLY A 182 8.25 5.57 -3.47
CA GLY A 182 9.22 4.62 -4.02
C GLY A 182 9.73 5.09 -5.38
N PRO A 183 10.47 4.26 -6.14
CA PRO A 183 10.99 4.61 -7.45
C PRO A 183 9.91 5.11 -8.41
N GLY A 184 10.15 6.24 -9.10
CA GLY A 184 9.19 6.89 -9.99
C GLY A 184 7.97 7.52 -9.29
N ARG A 185 7.98 7.57 -7.95
CA ARG A 185 6.94 8.21 -7.12
C ARG A 185 7.53 8.71 -5.81
N SER A 186 8.43 9.66 -5.88
CA SER A 186 9.20 10.13 -4.74
C SER A 186 9.32 11.66 -4.71
N ALA A 187 10.01 12.16 -3.69
CA ALA A 187 10.38 13.56 -3.62
C ALA A 187 11.32 13.98 -4.77
N PHE A 188 12.15 13.06 -5.29
CA PHE A 188 13.01 13.31 -6.44
C PHE A 188 12.20 13.61 -7.70
N ASP A 189 11.11 12.88 -7.92
CA ASP A 189 10.25 13.08 -9.08
C ASP A 189 9.56 14.45 -9.03
N ALA A 190 9.12 14.85 -7.82
CA ALA A 190 8.54 16.17 -7.61
C ALA A 190 9.55 17.30 -7.81
N LEU A 191 10.81 17.13 -7.36
CA LEU A 191 11.90 18.08 -7.59
C LEU A 191 12.22 18.19 -9.08
N ALA A 192 12.39 17.07 -9.76
CA ALA A 192 12.70 17.03 -11.19
C ALA A 192 11.58 17.67 -12.05
N ALA A 193 10.31 17.47 -11.67
CA ALA A 193 9.17 18.06 -12.35
C ALA A 193 8.90 19.53 -11.97
N GLY A 194 9.66 20.13 -11.04
CA GLY A 194 9.42 21.48 -10.53
C GLY A 194 8.10 21.64 -9.75
N THR A 195 7.51 20.54 -9.31
CA THR A 195 6.22 20.52 -8.58
C THR A 195 6.40 20.38 -7.07
N ALA A 196 7.63 20.17 -6.61
CA ALA A 196 7.93 20.09 -5.18
C ALA A 196 7.59 21.41 -4.47
N ARG A 197 7.00 21.30 -3.29
CA ARG A 197 6.65 22.48 -2.46
C ARG A 197 7.12 22.25 -1.03
N ARG A 198 7.80 23.23 -0.46
CA ARG A 198 8.16 23.26 0.95
C ARG A 198 7.16 24.13 1.70
N ILE A 199 6.16 23.47 2.30
CA ILE A 199 5.12 24.17 3.06
C ILE A 199 5.40 23.97 4.54
N ASP A 200 5.47 25.08 5.27
CA ASP A 200 5.63 25.08 6.73
C ASP A 200 4.28 25.18 7.41
N LYS A 201 3.83 24.05 7.97
CA LYS A 201 2.67 23.97 8.86
C LYS A 201 3.15 23.38 10.19
N PRO A 202 3.43 24.21 11.20
CA PRO A 202 3.95 23.75 12.49
C PRO A 202 3.08 22.66 13.11
N GLY A 203 3.71 21.59 13.65
CA GLY A 203 3.03 20.48 14.29
C GLY A 203 2.39 19.46 13.34
N HIS A 204 2.26 19.78 12.05
CA HIS A 204 1.66 18.87 11.07
C HIS A 204 2.66 17.85 10.54
N VAL A 205 2.26 16.57 10.52
CA VAL A 205 3.07 15.45 10.01
C VAL A 205 2.30 14.61 9.01
N PHE A 206 3.06 13.91 8.18
CA PHE A 206 2.56 12.90 7.23
C PHE A 206 3.20 11.56 7.55
N CYS A 207 2.38 10.51 7.59
CA CYS A 207 2.85 9.14 7.62
C CYS A 207 3.06 8.65 6.18
N ARG A 208 4.11 7.87 5.98
CA ARG A 208 4.52 7.34 4.66
C ARG A 208 4.78 5.85 4.77
N CYS A 209 4.89 5.17 3.65
CA CYS A 209 5.42 3.83 3.58
C CYS A 209 6.07 3.60 2.20
N HIS A 210 7.26 3.03 2.20
CA HIS A 210 7.92 2.65 0.95
C HIS A 210 7.17 1.50 0.28
N VAL A 211 7.09 1.50 -1.03
CA VAL A 211 6.33 0.48 -1.78
C VAL A 211 6.87 -0.93 -1.57
N ASP A 212 8.16 -1.11 -1.35
CA ASP A 212 8.75 -2.43 -1.08
C ASP A 212 8.35 -2.95 0.30
N ASP A 213 8.24 -2.08 1.31
CA ASP A 213 7.71 -2.46 2.63
C ASP A 213 6.23 -2.83 2.55
N ILE A 214 5.44 -2.12 1.75
CA ILE A 214 4.06 -2.52 1.46
C ILE A 214 4.04 -3.92 0.83
N CYS A 215 4.89 -4.18 -0.16
CA CYS A 215 4.99 -5.49 -0.78
C CYS A 215 5.41 -6.59 0.22
N ALA A 216 6.33 -6.30 1.14
CA ALA A 216 6.72 -7.24 2.19
C ALA A 216 5.55 -7.57 3.13
N VAL A 217 4.81 -6.56 3.60
CA VAL A 217 3.59 -6.76 4.40
C VAL A 217 2.58 -7.66 3.67
N LEU A 218 2.31 -7.38 2.40
CA LEU A 218 1.36 -8.18 1.61
C LEU A 218 1.83 -9.63 1.47
N ARG A 219 3.12 -9.88 1.19
CA ARG A 219 3.66 -11.25 1.07
C ARG A 219 3.54 -12.03 2.38
N ARG A 220 3.88 -11.42 3.51
CA ARG A 220 3.72 -12.06 4.81
C ARG A 220 2.27 -12.44 5.08
N SER A 221 1.35 -11.51 4.83
CA SER A 221 -0.08 -11.80 4.98
C SER A 221 -0.57 -12.88 4.01
N MET A 222 -0.09 -12.92 2.75
CA MET A 222 -0.40 -13.99 1.79
C MET A 222 0.13 -15.36 2.22
N ALA A 223 1.24 -15.41 2.95
CA ALA A 223 1.80 -16.64 3.51
C ALA A 223 0.96 -17.21 4.65
N GLY A 224 -0.10 -16.53 5.07
CA GLY A 224 -0.97 -16.94 6.17
C GLY A 224 -0.50 -16.47 7.54
N GLU A 225 0.52 -15.60 7.58
CA GLU A 225 0.94 -14.95 8.80
C GLU A 225 -0.07 -13.85 9.16
N GLY A 226 -0.54 -13.88 10.42
CA GLY A 226 -1.54 -12.94 10.93
C GLY A 226 -2.97 -13.18 10.43
N ALA A 227 -3.93 -12.92 11.29
CA ALA A 227 -5.37 -13.12 11.00
C ALA A 227 -6.20 -11.87 11.28
N ALA A 228 -5.56 -10.73 11.56
CA ALA A 228 -6.30 -9.52 11.86
C ALA A 228 -7.08 -9.04 10.63
N PRO A 229 -8.29 -8.50 10.82
CA PRO A 229 -9.10 -8.00 9.72
C PRO A 229 -8.54 -6.73 9.09
N VAL A 230 -7.74 -5.97 9.84
CA VAL A 230 -7.18 -4.67 9.41
C VAL A 230 -5.74 -4.53 9.87
N TYR A 231 -4.90 -4.00 8.99
CA TYR A 231 -3.52 -3.60 9.27
C TYR A 231 -3.24 -2.18 8.82
N ASN A 232 -2.65 -1.38 9.68
CA ASN A 232 -2.03 -0.11 9.30
C ASN A 232 -0.66 -0.37 8.68
N VAL A 233 -0.38 0.27 7.55
CA VAL A 233 0.90 0.15 6.86
C VAL A 233 1.55 1.52 6.74
N ALA A 234 2.53 1.76 7.60
CA ALA A 234 3.30 3.01 7.71
C ALA A 234 4.74 2.72 8.08
N ASP A 235 5.64 3.66 7.79
CA ASP A 235 6.99 3.70 8.34
C ASP A 235 7.00 4.17 9.81
N ASP A 236 8.18 4.20 10.44
CA ASP A 236 8.34 4.51 11.86
C ASP A 236 8.46 6.02 12.15
N LEU A 237 8.56 6.86 11.10
CA LEU A 237 8.83 8.28 11.25
C LEU A 237 7.80 9.18 10.57
N PRO A 238 6.67 9.50 11.23
CA PRO A 238 5.83 10.59 10.79
C PRO A 238 6.61 11.91 10.75
N ALA A 239 6.63 12.58 9.61
CA ALA A 239 7.45 13.79 9.43
C ALA A 239 6.73 14.84 8.58
N PRO A 240 7.05 16.14 8.71
CA PRO A 240 6.54 17.18 7.84
C PRO A 240 6.84 16.88 6.37
N GLN A 241 5.95 17.33 5.46
CA GLN A 241 6.16 17.13 4.01
C GLN A 241 7.49 17.73 3.54
N ARG A 242 7.83 18.91 4.03
CA ARG A 242 9.08 19.59 3.68
C ARG A 242 10.33 18.77 3.99
N ALA A 243 10.33 17.97 5.07
CA ALA A 243 11.50 17.20 5.47
C ALA A 243 11.94 16.18 4.40
N ALA A 244 10.99 15.53 3.72
CA ALA A 244 11.30 14.60 2.63
C ALA A 244 11.84 15.33 1.39
N ILE A 245 11.32 16.52 1.09
CA ILE A 245 11.80 17.36 -0.02
C ILE A 245 13.22 17.87 0.26
N GLU A 246 13.47 18.39 1.45
CA GLU A 246 14.78 18.88 1.89
C GLU A 246 15.83 17.77 1.85
N TYR A 247 15.46 16.58 2.34
CA TYR A 247 16.37 15.44 2.34
C TYR A 247 16.70 14.94 0.92
N ALA A 248 15.70 14.84 0.05
CA ALA A 248 15.90 14.45 -1.34
C ALA A 248 16.74 15.48 -2.11
N ALA A 249 16.49 16.77 -1.90
CA ALA A 249 17.28 17.86 -2.50
C ALA A 249 18.74 17.78 -2.07
N GLY A 250 19.01 17.54 -0.77
CA GLY A 250 20.37 17.33 -0.26
C GLY A 250 21.09 16.15 -0.91
N LEU A 251 20.43 15.00 -1.05
CA LEU A 251 20.98 13.83 -1.72
C LEU A 251 21.29 14.10 -3.21
N ALA A 252 20.38 14.80 -3.90
CA ALA A 252 20.56 15.15 -5.31
C ALA A 252 21.55 16.31 -5.54
N GLY A 253 21.94 17.03 -4.48
CA GLY A 253 22.80 18.20 -4.59
C GLY A 253 22.12 19.39 -5.29
N VAL A 254 20.81 19.52 -5.18
CA VAL A 254 20.03 20.62 -5.74
C VAL A 254 19.45 21.51 -4.66
N GLU A 255 19.23 22.78 -4.98
CA GLU A 255 18.57 23.71 -4.06
C GLU A 255 17.09 23.34 -3.91
N PRO A 256 16.59 23.14 -2.67
CA PRO A 256 15.17 22.88 -2.47
C PRO A 256 14.33 24.13 -2.78
N PRO A 257 13.06 23.98 -3.17
CA PRO A 257 12.19 25.13 -3.41
C PRO A 257 12.04 26.02 -2.17
N PRO A 258 11.68 27.30 -2.31
CA PRO A 258 11.50 28.21 -1.18
C PRO A 258 10.55 27.66 -0.13
N LEU A 259 10.86 27.87 1.16
CA LEU A 259 9.95 27.56 2.25
C LEU A 259 8.82 28.57 2.28
N THR A 260 7.58 28.11 2.24
CA THR A 260 6.39 28.95 2.26
C THR A 260 5.52 28.62 3.48
N PRO A 261 4.96 29.61 4.18
CA PRO A 261 3.97 29.36 5.23
C PRO A 261 2.75 28.61 4.66
N TYR A 262 2.11 27.83 5.51
CA TYR A 262 0.84 27.17 5.12
C TYR A 262 -0.26 28.23 4.95
N ASP A 263 -0.76 28.35 3.74
CA ASP A 263 -1.94 29.15 3.41
C ASP A 263 -2.94 28.24 2.64
N PRO A 264 -4.06 27.85 3.28
CA PRO A 264 -5.04 27.01 2.62
C PRO A 264 -5.69 27.66 1.38
N GLY A 265 -5.73 29.00 1.34
CA GLY A 265 -6.28 29.74 0.19
C GLY A 265 -5.38 29.69 -1.04
N ALA A 266 -4.06 29.60 -0.84
CA ALA A 266 -3.07 29.52 -1.90
C ALA A 266 -2.84 28.10 -2.45
N LEU A 267 -3.39 27.05 -1.78
CA LEU A 267 -3.17 25.67 -2.17
C LEU A 267 -4.24 25.16 -3.13
N PRO A 268 -3.87 24.42 -4.20
CA PRO A 268 -4.82 23.66 -4.99
C PRO A 268 -5.67 22.74 -4.12
N PRO A 269 -6.97 22.53 -4.40
CA PRO A 269 -7.86 21.71 -3.58
C PRO A 269 -7.32 20.30 -3.32
N GLY A 270 -6.70 19.68 -4.33
CA GLY A 270 -6.09 18.35 -4.21
C GLY A 270 -4.93 18.28 -3.20
N LEU A 271 -4.16 19.37 -3.03
CA LEU A 271 -3.05 19.44 -2.08
C LEU A 271 -3.55 19.85 -0.69
N ARG A 272 -4.49 20.81 -0.62
CA ARG A 272 -5.07 21.33 0.63
C ARG A 272 -5.58 20.23 1.54
N ARG A 273 -6.36 19.29 0.99
CA ARG A 273 -6.94 18.17 1.75
C ARG A 273 -5.92 17.33 2.52
N PHE A 274 -4.66 17.25 2.06
CA PHE A 274 -3.61 16.52 2.78
C PHE A 274 -3.16 17.25 4.05
N TYR A 275 -3.43 18.56 4.13
CA TYR A 275 -3.10 19.38 5.29
C TYR A 275 -4.30 19.58 6.24
N GLU A 276 -5.50 19.10 5.90
CA GLU A 276 -6.70 19.24 6.72
C GLU A 276 -6.76 18.21 7.87
N ALA A 277 -6.02 17.12 7.78
CA ALA A 277 -6.02 16.05 8.76
C ALA A 277 -4.60 15.71 9.21
N CYS A 278 -4.36 15.71 10.51
CA CYS A 278 -3.08 15.35 11.11
C CYS A 278 -3.25 14.15 12.05
N ARG A 279 -2.42 13.13 11.86
CA ARG A 279 -2.38 11.93 12.69
C ARG A 279 -1.04 11.24 12.56
N ARG A 280 -0.67 10.47 13.57
CA ARG A 280 0.47 9.56 13.55
C ARG A 280 -0.04 8.14 13.59
N ILE A 281 0.42 7.30 12.67
CA ILE A 281 -0.07 5.94 12.49
C ILE A 281 0.88 4.96 13.16
N ARG A 282 0.39 4.18 14.12
CA ARG A 282 1.09 3.02 14.67
C ARG A 282 1.09 1.88 13.66
N ASN A 283 2.23 1.21 13.54
CA ASN A 283 2.45 0.06 12.67
C ASN A 283 2.84 -1.20 13.46
N ASP A 284 2.59 -1.19 14.77
CA ASP A 284 3.01 -2.27 15.67
C ASP A 284 2.41 -3.61 15.25
N ARG A 285 1.17 -3.62 14.78
CA ARG A 285 0.45 -4.84 14.39
C ARG A 285 1.11 -5.59 13.24
N ILE A 286 1.59 -4.91 12.20
CA ILE A 286 2.31 -5.60 11.11
C ILE A 286 3.63 -6.20 11.58
N LYS A 287 4.27 -5.62 12.58
CA LYS A 287 5.51 -6.13 13.18
C LYS A 287 5.24 -7.34 14.08
N GLN A 288 4.19 -7.28 14.89
CA GLN A 288 3.83 -8.33 15.85
C GLN A 288 3.19 -9.55 15.17
N ASP A 289 2.15 -9.33 14.37
CA ASP A 289 1.35 -10.41 13.79
C ASP A 289 2.00 -11.02 12.55
N LEU A 290 2.65 -10.19 11.70
CA LEU A 290 3.23 -10.60 10.43
C LEU A 290 4.76 -10.74 10.49
N GLY A 291 5.39 -10.47 11.62
CA GLY A 291 6.84 -10.52 11.75
C GLY A 291 7.59 -9.58 10.80
N VAL A 292 6.94 -8.51 10.31
CA VAL A 292 7.52 -7.59 9.35
C VAL A 292 8.63 -6.78 10.00
N ARG A 293 9.79 -6.75 9.35
CA ARG A 293 10.85 -5.77 9.59
C ARG A 293 10.89 -4.86 8.39
N LEU A 294 10.69 -3.57 8.61
CA LEU A 294 10.74 -2.59 7.54
C LEU A 294 12.15 -2.51 6.96
N LEU A 295 12.26 -2.57 5.63
CA LEU A 295 13.51 -2.32 4.91
C LEU A 295 13.91 -0.85 5.03
N TYR A 296 12.89 0.00 5.06
CA TYR A 296 13.03 1.45 5.12
C TYR A 296 12.22 1.99 6.30
N PRO A 297 12.78 1.89 7.53
CA PRO A 297 12.08 2.33 8.76
C PRO A 297 11.70 3.80 8.73
N THR A 298 12.41 4.62 7.97
CA THR A 298 12.06 6.04 7.77
C THR A 298 12.16 6.41 6.29
N PHE A 299 11.59 7.57 5.95
CA PHE A 299 11.71 8.09 4.59
C PHE A 299 13.17 8.36 4.17
N ARG A 300 14.11 8.47 5.13
CA ARG A 300 15.53 8.72 4.82
C ARG A 300 16.18 7.51 4.17
N GLU A 301 16.03 6.33 4.76
CA GLU A 301 16.54 5.07 4.17
C GLU A 301 15.89 4.81 2.81
N GLY A 302 14.56 5.03 2.71
CA GLY A 302 13.85 4.84 1.46
C GLY A 302 14.30 5.80 0.36
N LEU A 303 14.51 7.08 0.66
CA LEU A 303 15.01 8.05 -0.31
C LEU A 303 16.47 7.77 -0.71
N ARG A 304 17.33 7.32 0.23
CA ARG A 304 18.68 6.87 -0.12
C ARG A 304 18.64 5.70 -1.12
N ALA A 305 17.82 4.70 -0.85
CA ALA A 305 17.67 3.54 -1.73
C ALA A 305 17.19 3.94 -3.14
N ILE A 306 16.20 4.85 -3.22
CA ILE A 306 15.71 5.38 -4.50
C ILE A 306 16.82 6.16 -5.22
N ALA A 307 17.57 7.00 -4.50
CA ALA A 307 18.65 7.76 -5.08
C ALA A 307 19.73 6.87 -5.69
N LEU A 308 20.06 5.77 -5.03
CA LEU A 308 21.00 4.75 -5.55
C LEU A 308 20.42 4.00 -6.76
N GLU A 309 19.17 3.50 -6.65
CA GLU A 309 18.50 2.74 -7.71
C GLU A 309 18.35 3.57 -9.00
N GLU A 310 18.08 4.87 -8.87
CA GLU A 310 17.81 5.78 -9.99
C GLU A 310 19.03 6.63 -10.41
N GLY A 311 20.19 6.45 -9.75
CA GLY A 311 21.40 7.24 -10.04
C GLY A 311 21.25 8.73 -9.75
N ARG A 312 20.47 9.09 -8.72
CA ARG A 312 20.15 10.50 -8.36
C ARG A 312 21.00 11.05 -7.22
N THR A 313 22.12 10.43 -6.92
CA THR A 313 23.06 10.94 -5.90
C THR A 313 24.02 11.95 -6.51
N ARG A 314 24.35 12.99 -5.75
CA ARG A 314 25.44 13.89 -6.09
C ARG A 314 26.76 13.10 -6.17
N PRO A 315 27.61 13.28 -7.21
CA PRO A 315 28.94 12.68 -7.25
C PRO A 315 29.74 13.03 -5.99
N GLY A 316 30.29 12.02 -5.29
CA GLY A 316 31.12 12.21 -4.08
C GLY A 316 30.36 12.25 -2.75
N LEU A 317 29.05 12.13 -2.72
CA LEU A 317 28.30 11.78 -1.50
C LEU A 317 28.30 10.27 -1.35
N ASP A 318 29.09 9.77 -0.40
CA ASP A 318 28.93 8.41 0.11
C ASP A 318 27.62 8.39 0.91
N PRO A 319 26.61 7.61 0.51
CA PRO A 319 25.32 7.58 1.19
C PRO A 319 25.36 6.74 2.48
N GLY A 320 26.48 6.78 3.23
CA GLY A 320 26.75 6.05 4.47
C GLY A 320 25.58 5.53 5.29
#